data_a76405f1b3b9420d4ea8a6132efe8ab8
#
_entry.id   a76405f1b3b9420d4ea8a6132efe8ab8
#
_cell.length_a   1.000
_cell.length_b   1.000
_cell.length_c   1.000
_cell.angle_alpha   90.00
_cell.angle_beta   90.00
_cell.angle_gamma   90.00
#
_symmetry.space_group_name_H-M   'P 1'
#
loop_
_entity.id
_entity.type
_entity.pdbx_description
1 polymer ?
#
loop_
_entity_poly.entity_id
_entity_poly.type
_entity_poly.pdbx_seq_one_letter_code
_entity_poly.pdbx_strand_id
1 'polypeptide(L)'
;MSLITPTSKKFILTFCLLCLATEVWAVRAKIRFLFPVSMESVTDGFENTKINTSEFVLSFVMPVSRNTQLDFGYSYFNARIEDADTSSESYSGVFRAHLLEIGAGYTGIELTRTISMLIEASTRFPVSGQAKVNGTPGSSEAESISGMGYFIGSGIAYGNIDLLLFYQQRDLTFDELTVLRDGVSKDVALHSTEYGIGIGYTF
;
A
#
# COMPACT_ATOMS: atom_id res chain seq x y z
N MET A 1 12.33 -22.37 -12.93
CA MET A 1 11.46 -23.52 -12.57
C MET A 1 10.14 -22.95 -12.11
N SER A 2 8.98 -23.23 -12.75
CA SER A 2 7.76 -22.44 -12.60
C SER A 2 7.02 -22.73 -11.30
N LEU A 3 6.94 -21.74 -10.42
CA LEU A 3 6.21 -21.75 -9.14
C LEU A 3 4.70 -21.45 -9.29
N ILE A 4 4.12 -21.64 -10.45
CA ILE A 4 2.68 -21.43 -10.64
C ILE A 4 1.97 -22.75 -10.35
N THR A 5 1.35 -22.85 -9.19
CA THR A 5 0.54 -24.01 -8.80
C THR A 5 -0.68 -24.17 -9.73
N PRO A 6 -1.21 -25.39 -9.91
CA PRO A 6 -2.39 -25.62 -10.77
C PRO A 6 -3.63 -24.83 -10.35
N THR A 7 -3.71 -24.43 -9.09
CA THR A 7 -4.79 -23.60 -8.53
C THR A 7 -4.71 -22.16 -9.03
N SER A 8 -3.49 -21.59 -9.11
CA SER A 8 -3.30 -20.23 -9.63
C SER A 8 -3.58 -20.14 -11.13
N LYS A 9 -3.29 -21.17 -11.90
CA LYS A 9 -3.63 -21.22 -13.34
C LYS A 9 -5.14 -21.24 -13.57
N LYS A 10 -5.90 -21.98 -12.74
CA LYS A 10 -7.37 -22.01 -12.82
C LYS A 10 -7.96 -20.64 -12.46
N PHE A 11 -7.42 -19.98 -11.43
CA PHE A 11 -7.87 -18.66 -11.03
C PHE A 11 -7.65 -17.60 -12.12
N ILE A 12 -6.45 -17.58 -12.71
CA ILE A 12 -6.11 -16.67 -13.83
C ILE A 12 -7.01 -16.97 -15.04
N LEU A 13 -7.21 -18.25 -15.39
CA LEU A 13 -8.07 -18.62 -16.52
C LEU A 13 -9.52 -18.22 -16.28
N THR A 14 -10.05 -18.43 -15.08
CA THR A 14 -11.42 -18.05 -14.70
C THR A 14 -11.58 -16.53 -14.72
N PHE A 15 -10.59 -15.78 -14.24
CA PHE A 15 -10.58 -14.33 -14.29
C PHE A 15 -10.53 -13.81 -15.72
N CYS A 16 -9.67 -14.38 -16.58
CA CYS A 16 -9.63 -14.04 -18.01
C CYS A 16 -10.94 -14.39 -18.73
N LEU A 17 -11.57 -15.52 -18.41
CA LEU A 17 -12.87 -15.91 -18.96
C LEU A 17 -14.00 -14.99 -18.49
N LEU A 18 -13.99 -14.55 -17.22
CA LEU A 18 -14.94 -13.54 -16.73
C LEU A 18 -14.78 -12.21 -17.46
N CYS A 19 -13.54 -11.77 -17.71
CA CYS A 19 -13.25 -10.55 -18.48
C CYS A 19 -13.70 -10.66 -19.96
N LEU A 20 -13.66 -11.87 -20.54
CA LEU A 20 -14.08 -12.12 -21.93
C LEU A 20 -15.59 -12.35 -22.06
N ALA A 21 -16.29 -12.78 -21.01
CA ALA A 21 -17.73 -13.08 -21.02
C ALA A 21 -18.63 -11.85 -20.79
N THR A 22 -18.05 -10.74 -20.32
CA THR A 22 -18.78 -9.47 -20.13
C THR A 22 -18.51 -8.57 -21.31
N GLU A 23 -19.48 -8.40 -22.15
CA GLU A 23 -19.44 -7.42 -23.24
C GLU A 23 -19.00 -6.05 -22.72
N VAL A 24 -17.79 -5.63 -23.16
CA VAL A 24 -17.34 -4.23 -23.14
C VAL A 24 -17.24 -3.55 -21.77
N TRP A 25 -16.53 -4.13 -20.83
CA TRP A 25 -16.05 -3.36 -19.70
C TRP A 25 -14.62 -2.91 -20.02
N ALA A 26 -14.45 -1.65 -20.39
CA ALA A 26 -13.13 -1.09 -20.64
C ALA A 26 -12.36 -1.06 -19.31
N VAL A 27 -11.52 -2.06 -19.10
CA VAL A 27 -10.55 -2.02 -18.00
C VAL A 27 -9.64 -0.81 -18.24
N ARG A 28 -9.55 0.07 -17.24
CA ARG A 28 -8.70 1.26 -17.29
C ARG A 28 -7.52 1.05 -16.35
N ALA A 29 -6.39 1.63 -16.70
CA ALA A 29 -5.27 1.72 -15.78
C ALA A 29 -5.37 3.01 -14.97
N LYS A 30 -5.08 2.94 -13.67
CA LYS A 30 -5.06 4.08 -12.75
C LYS A 30 -3.75 4.09 -11.99
N ILE A 31 -3.14 5.25 -11.94
CA ILE A 31 -1.93 5.50 -11.13
C ILE A 31 -2.31 6.45 -10.02
N ARG A 32 -1.89 6.15 -8.80
CA ARG A 32 -2.08 7.02 -7.63
C ARG A 32 -0.75 7.25 -6.92
N PHE A 33 -0.55 8.50 -6.51
CA PHE A 33 0.52 8.91 -5.60
C PHE A 33 -0.12 9.34 -4.28
N LEU A 34 0.32 8.78 -3.18
CA LEU A 34 -0.19 9.06 -1.85
C LEU A 34 0.88 9.83 -1.06
N PHE A 35 0.50 11.00 -0.55
CA PHE A 35 1.34 11.90 0.22
C PHE A 35 0.79 12.01 1.64
N PRO A 36 1.32 11.28 2.62
CA PRO A 36 0.90 11.39 4.00
C PRO A 36 1.27 12.77 4.56
N VAL A 37 0.31 13.39 5.24
CA VAL A 37 0.47 14.68 5.91
C VAL A 37 0.67 14.47 7.41
N SER A 38 0.02 13.44 7.97
CA SER A 38 0.18 13.05 9.35
C SER A 38 0.35 11.54 9.40
N MET A 39 1.24 11.09 10.25
CA MET A 39 1.56 9.70 10.44
C MET A 39 1.76 9.42 11.92
N GLU A 40 1.02 8.44 12.40
CA GLU A 40 1.31 7.78 13.67
C GLU A 40 1.85 6.39 13.33
N SER A 41 3.00 6.05 13.84
CA SER A 41 3.52 4.70 13.68
C SER A 41 4.19 4.23 14.96
N VAL A 42 4.00 2.96 15.20
CA VAL A 42 4.69 2.22 16.26
C VAL A 42 5.48 1.12 15.57
N THR A 43 6.76 1.10 15.80
CA THR A 43 7.63 0.01 15.36
C THR A 43 8.25 -0.57 16.61
N ASP A 44 8.08 -1.87 16.81
CA ASP A 44 8.64 -2.56 17.99
C ASP A 44 10.16 -2.34 18.04
N GLY A 45 10.63 -1.72 19.12
CA GLY A 45 12.04 -1.43 19.35
C GLY A 45 12.54 -0.09 18.79
N PHE A 46 11.66 0.75 18.22
CA PHE A 46 11.97 2.09 17.70
C PHE A 46 11.03 3.14 18.30
N GLU A 47 11.14 3.38 19.60
CA GLU A 47 10.36 4.42 20.28
C GLU A 47 10.90 5.82 19.89
N ASN A 48 9.99 6.78 19.62
CA ASN A 48 10.27 8.18 19.30
C ASN A 48 10.98 8.46 17.96
N THR A 49 10.80 7.63 16.95
CA THR A 49 11.43 7.81 15.65
C THR A 49 10.57 8.64 14.69
N LYS A 50 11.21 9.43 13.83
CA LYS A 50 10.55 10.06 12.69
C LYS A 50 10.49 9.07 11.54
N ILE A 51 9.28 8.86 11.02
CA ILE A 51 9.07 7.97 9.90
C ILE A 51 8.59 8.79 8.70
N ASN A 52 9.29 8.65 7.58
CA ASN A 52 8.90 9.23 6.30
C ASN A 52 8.41 8.11 5.40
N THR A 53 7.18 8.21 4.92
CA THR A 53 6.60 7.22 4.01
C THR A 53 6.32 7.81 2.64
N SER A 54 6.38 6.95 1.65
CA SER A 54 5.92 7.23 0.31
C SER A 54 5.27 5.99 -0.28
N GLU A 55 4.21 6.19 -1.04
CA GLU A 55 3.51 5.09 -1.68
C GLU A 55 3.07 5.45 -3.09
N PHE A 56 3.31 4.51 -3.99
CA PHE A 56 2.86 4.54 -5.36
C PHE A 56 1.94 3.34 -5.61
N VAL A 57 0.79 3.58 -6.22
CA VAL A 57 -0.20 2.53 -6.53
C VAL A 57 -0.48 2.53 -8.03
N LEU A 58 -0.36 1.37 -8.64
CA LEU A 58 -0.81 1.09 -9.99
C LEU A 58 -1.99 0.12 -9.91
N SER A 59 -3.16 0.50 -10.39
CA SER A 59 -4.35 -0.34 -10.35
C SER A 59 -5.02 -0.45 -11.72
N PHE A 60 -5.73 -1.55 -11.90
CA PHE A 60 -6.67 -1.78 -12.99
C PHE A 60 -8.06 -1.58 -12.44
N VAL A 61 -8.78 -0.65 -13.04
CA VAL A 61 -10.13 -0.27 -12.66
C VAL A 61 -11.12 -0.93 -13.60
N MET A 62 -12.00 -1.75 -13.05
CA MET A 62 -13.06 -2.43 -13.79
C MET A 62 -14.41 -1.85 -13.37
N PRO A 63 -15.09 -1.09 -14.24
CA PRO A 63 -16.43 -0.59 -13.92
C PRO A 63 -17.41 -1.76 -13.82
N VAL A 64 -18.15 -1.84 -12.73
CA VAL A 64 -19.20 -2.84 -12.45
C VAL A 64 -20.58 -2.26 -12.76
N SER A 65 -20.73 -0.97 -12.58
CA SER A 65 -21.94 -0.23 -12.91
C SER A 65 -21.56 1.17 -13.38
N ARG A 66 -22.57 2.01 -13.69
CA ARG A 66 -22.36 3.41 -14.06
C ARG A 66 -21.52 4.18 -13.02
N ASN A 67 -21.68 3.85 -11.74
CA ASN A 67 -21.12 4.62 -10.64
C ASN A 67 -20.19 3.80 -9.74
N THR A 68 -20.08 2.49 -9.96
CA THR A 68 -19.28 1.59 -9.10
C THR A 68 -18.20 0.91 -9.92
N GLN A 69 -17.01 0.82 -9.35
CA GLN A 69 -15.86 0.15 -9.94
C GLN A 69 -15.21 -0.80 -8.94
N LEU A 70 -14.53 -1.81 -9.46
CA LEU A 70 -13.60 -2.63 -8.70
C LEU A 70 -12.18 -2.28 -9.10
N ASP A 71 -11.30 -2.23 -8.12
CA ASP A 71 -9.90 -1.90 -8.29
C ASP A 71 -9.05 -3.11 -7.92
N PHE A 72 -8.13 -3.47 -8.82
CA PHE A 72 -7.11 -4.49 -8.58
C PHE A 72 -5.77 -3.84 -8.81
N GLY A 73 -4.95 -3.76 -7.79
CA GLY A 73 -3.76 -2.95 -7.85
C GLY A 73 -2.52 -3.63 -7.27
N TYR A 74 -1.44 -2.97 -7.55
CA TYR A 74 -0.13 -3.21 -6.97
C TYR A 74 0.35 -1.91 -6.37
N SER A 75 0.76 -1.94 -5.11
CA SER A 75 1.39 -0.79 -4.48
C SER A 75 2.81 -1.08 -4.05
N TYR A 76 3.64 -0.05 -4.15
CA TYR A 76 4.99 -0.04 -3.62
C TYR A 76 5.05 0.96 -2.48
N PHE A 77 5.25 0.43 -1.29
CA PHE A 77 5.42 1.19 -0.06
C PHE A 77 6.88 1.25 0.34
N ASN A 78 7.33 2.42 0.73
CA ASN A 78 8.66 2.64 1.28
C ASN A 78 8.57 3.52 2.51
N ALA A 79 9.08 3.04 3.63
CA ALA A 79 9.20 3.78 4.87
C ALA A 79 10.67 3.92 5.26
N ARG A 80 11.08 5.13 5.62
CA ARG A 80 12.39 5.42 6.18
C ARG A 80 12.21 5.87 7.62
N ILE A 81 12.88 5.19 8.50
CA ILE A 81 12.95 5.50 9.93
C ILE A 81 14.28 6.17 10.19
N GLU A 82 14.26 7.34 10.81
CA GLU A 82 15.46 8.05 11.27
C GLU A 82 15.30 8.21 12.78
N ASP A 83 16.30 7.75 13.52
CA ASP A 83 16.35 7.94 14.97
C ASP A 83 16.45 9.44 15.27
N ALA A 84 15.55 9.91 16.12
CA ALA A 84 15.53 11.30 16.57
C ALA A 84 16.28 11.49 17.89
N ASP A 85 16.77 10.43 18.51
CA ASP A 85 17.41 10.52 19.83
C ASP A 85 18.91 10.72 19.74
N THR A 86 19.38 11.70 20.47
CA THR A 86 20.76 12.20 20.48
C THR A 86 21.69 11.40 21.38
N SER A 87 21.24 10.30 21.96
CA SER A 87 22.06 9.44 22.80
C SER A 87 22.88 8.46 21.98
N SER A 88 24.15 8.71 21.82
CA SER A 88 25.27 7.86 21.42
C SER A 88 25.11 6.69 20.40
N GLU A 89 23.92 6.27 20.04
CA GLU A 89 23.64 5.20 19.09
C GLU A 89 22.55 5.65 18.11
N SER A 90 22.91 5.99 16.89
CA SER A 90 21.95 6.33 15.83
C SER A 90 21.50 5.08 15.09
N TYR A 91 20.17 4.86 15.03
CA TYR A 91 19.58 3.81 14.23
C TYR A 91 18.88 4.41 13.02
N SER A 92 19.01 3.77 11.88
CA SER A 92 18.21 4.09 10.69
C SER A 92 17.63 2.82 10.10
N GLY A 93 16.42 2.89 9.64
CA GLY A 93 15.74 1.75 9.02
C GLY A 93 15.11 2.13 7.69
N VAL A 94 15.13 1.20 6.76
CA VAL A 94 14.38 1.29 5.51
C VAL A 94 13.52 0.05 5.39
N PHE A 95 12.23 0.25 5.29
CA PHE A 95 11.22 -0.79 5.12
C PHE A 95 10.59 -0.62 3.75
N ARG A 96 10.57 -1.67 2.96
CA ARG A 96 9.97 -1.70 1.63
C ARG A 96 8.99 -2.84 1.55
N ALA A 97 7.84 -2.60 0.97
CA ALA A 97 6.83 -3.63 0.76
C ALA A 97 6.19 -3.49 -0.61
N HIS A 98 5.99 -4.62 -1.23
CA HIS A 98 5.20 -4.79 -2.45
C HIS A 98 3.87 -5.40 -2.05
N LEU A 99 2.79 -4.69 -2.30
CA LEU A 99 1.45 -5.07 -1.83
C LEU A 99 0.53 -5.28 -3.04
N LEU A 100 -0.33 -6.28 -2.97
CA LEU A 100 -1.49 -6.40 -3.85
C LEU A 100 -2.67 -5.66 -3.22
N GLU A 101 -3.37 -4.86 -4.02
CA GLU A 101 -4.55 -4.11 -3.62
C GLU A 101 -5.80 -4.71 -4.26
N ILE A 102 -6.85 -4.88 -3.47
CA ILE A 102 -8.20 -5.21 -3.94
C ILE A 102 -9.14 -4.19 -3.31
N GLY A 103 -9.90 -3.49 -4.13
CA GLY A 103 -10.74 -2.41 -3.68
C GLY A 103 -11.99 -2.20 -4.51
N ALA A 104 -12.75 -1.22 -4.09
CA ALA A 104 -13.92 -0.73 -4.79
C ALA A 104 -13.99 0.80 -4.69
N GLY A 105 -14.50 1.42 -5.73
CA GLY A 105 -14.76 2.84 -5.81
C GLY A 105 -16.20 3.15 -6.21
N TYR A 106 -16.66 4.31 -5.77
CA TYR A 106 -17.96 4.86 -6.12
C TYR A 106 -17.84 6.32 -6.56
N THR A 107 -18.38 6.62 -7.75
CA THR A 107 -18.39 7.96 -8.35
C THR A 107 -19.82 8.34 -8.75
N GLY A 108 -20.71 8.53 -7.76
CA GLY A 108 -22.14 8.64 -8.05
C GLY A 108 -22.77 9.99 -7.81
N ILE A 109 -22.09 10.91 -7.12
CA ILE A 109 -22.62 12.23 -6.82
C ILE A 109 -21.98 13.23 -7.76
N GLU A 110 -22.73 13.65 -8.78
CA GLU A 110 -22.29 14.71 -9.71
C GLU A 110 -22.43 16.07 -9.00
N LEU A 111 -21.31 16.71 -8.70
CA LEU A 111 -21.27 18.06 -8.14
C LEU A 111 -21.47 19.09 -9.25
N THR A 112 -20.91 18.82 -10.42
CA THR A 112 -21.11 19.57 -11.67
C THR A 112 -21.09 18.59 -12.84
N ARG A 113 -21.26 19.11 -14.08
CA ARG A 113 -21.21 18.29 -15.30
C ARG A 113 -19.86 17.55 -15.49
N THR A 114 -18.80 18.03 -14.86
CA THR A 114 -17.42 17.54 -15.04
C THR A 114 -16.76 17.09 -13.75
N ILE A 115 -17.38 17.34 -12.60
CA ILE A 115 -16.84 17.00 -11.29
C ILE A 115 -17.81 16.06 -10.59
N SER A 116 -17.30 14.91 -10.15
CA SER A 116 -18.04 13.93 -9.36
C SER A 116 -17.35 13.69 -8.02
N MET A 117 -18.13 13.36 -7.01
CA MET A 117 -17.58 12.88 -5.75
C MET A 117 -17.07 11.45 -5.92
N LEU A 118 -15.89 11.18 -5.37
CA LEU A 118 -15.25 9.87 -5.39
C LEU A 118 -15.09 9.36 -3.96
N ILE A 119 -15.44 8.09 -3.76
CA ILE A 119 -15.17 7.36 -2.52
C ILE A 119 -14.51 6.04 -2.92
N GLU A 120 -13.40 5.70 -2.29
CA GLU A 120 -12.67 4.46 -2.54
C GLU A 120 -12.34 3.76 -1.23
N ALA A 121 -12.36 2.43 -1.25
CA ALA A 121 -11.89 1.61 -0.15
C ALA A 121 -11.17 0.39 -0.70
N SER A 122 -10.05 0.02 -0.08
CA SER A 122 -9.29 -1.16 -0.49
C SER A 122 -8.62 -1.84 0.69
N THR A 123 -8.31 -3.12 0.47
CA THR A 123 -7.45 -3.92 1.34
C THR A 123 -6.18 -4.28 0.59
N ARG A 124 -5.06 -4.31 1.29
CA ARG A 124 -3.73 -4.53 0.74
C ARG A 124 -3.06 -5.70 1.44
N PHE A 125 -2.44 -6.56 0.67
CA PHE A 125 -1.78 -7.78 1.13
C PHE A 125 -0.33 -7.77 0.69
N PRO A 126 0.64 -7.97 1.59
CA PRO A 126 2.04 -8.06 1.22
C PRO A 126 2.32 -9.29 0.36
N VAL A 127 3.13 -9.10 -0.68
CA VAL A 127 3.61 -10.17 -1.58
C VAL A 127 5.08 -10.41 -1.36
N SER A 128 5.82 -9.33 -1.15
CA SER A 128 7.23 -9.36 -0.80
C SER A 128 7.60 -8.07 -0.09
N GLY A 129 8.66 -8.11 0.69
CA GLY A 129 9.16 -6.94 1.39
C GLY A 129 10.59 -7.15 1.84
N GLN A 130 11.23 -6.05 2.16
CA GLN A 130 12.57 -6.02 2.72
C GLN A 130 12.60 -4.99 3.83
N ALA A 131 13.22 -5.35 4.93
CA ALA A 131 13.59 -4.42 5.97
C ALA A 131 15.11 -4.43 6.15
N LYS A 132 15.69 -3.25 6.21
CA LYS A 132 17.09 -3.07 6.52
C LYS A 132 17.24 -2.08 7.65
N VAL A 133 17.83 -2.52 8.73
CA VAL A 133 18.12 -1.69 9.90
C VAL A 133 19.64 -1.59 10.05
N ASN A 134 20.14 -0.36 10.12
CA ASN A 134 21.52 -0.06 10.37
C ASN A 134 21.65 0.57 11.75
N GLY A 135 22.64 0.17 12.51
CA GLY A 135 22.96 0.72 13.83
C GLY A 135 24.32 0.22 14.30
N THR A 136 24.73 0.66 15.48
CA THR A 136 25.97 0.16 16.10
C THR A 136 25.61 -1.07 16.95
N PRO A 137 26.18 -2.29 16.66
CA PRO A 137 27.42 -2.56 15.94
C PRO A 137 27.27 -3.10 14.51
N GLY A 138 26.14 -3.03 13.83
CA GLY A 138 26.03 -3.64 12.51
C GLY A 138 24.75 -3.34 11.72
N SER A 139 24.42 -4.18 10.75
CA SER A 139 23.19 -4.11 9.97
C SER A 139 22.47 -5.45 9.99
N SER A 140 21.13 -5.42 9.96
CA SER A 140 20.27 -6.58 9.83
C SER A 140 19.28 -6.40 8.67
N GLU A 141 18.98 -7.47 7.99
CA GLU A 141 18.04 -7.48 6.86
C GLU A 141 17.01 -8.60 7.05
N ALA A 142 15.75 -8.29 6.74
CA ALA A 142 14.66 -9.25 6.64
C ALA A 142 14.11 -9.24 5.22
N GLU A 143 13.77 -10.40 4.69
CA GLU A 143 13.23 -10.58 3.33
C GLU A 143 11.81 -11.15 3.32
N SER A 144 11.30 -11.59 4.47
CA SER A 144 9.94 -12.10 4.63
C SER A 144 9.05 -11.05 5.26
N ILE A 145 7.81 -10.97 4.79
CA ILE A 145 6.83 -10.01 5.26
C ILE A 145 5.44 -10.66 5.29
N SER A 146 4.71 -10.36 6.34
CA SER A 146 3.31 -10.74 6.52
C SER A 146 2.46 -9.55 6.96
N GLY A 147 1.14 -9.70 7.02
CA GLY A 147 0.24 -8.67 7.52
C GLY A 147 -0.79 -8.21 6.50
N MET A 148 -1.34 -7.01 6.72
CA MET A 148 -2.34 -6.40 5.84
C MET A 148 -2.41 -4.89 6.01
N GLY A 149 -3.05 -4.23 5.04
CA GLY A 149 -3.35 -2.81 5.10
C GLY A 149 -4.77 -2.51 4.65
N TYR A 150 -5.31 -1.40 5.14
CA TYR A 150 -6.61 -0.86 4.76
C TYR A 150 -6.44 0.57 4.27
N PHE A 151 -7.20 0.94 3.26
CA PHE A 151 -7.24 2.27 2.69
C PHE A 151 -8.68 2.70 2.50
N ILE A 152 -8.96 3.94 2.86
CA ILE A 152 -10.22 4.63 2.55
C ILE A 152 -9.87 6.01 2.04
N GLY A 153 -10.39 6.38 0.87
CA GLY A 153 -10.23 7.68 0.26
C GLY A 153 -11.57 8.32 -0.07
N SER A 154 -11.66 9.62 0.06
CA SER A 154 -12.80 10.41 -0.39
C SER A 154 -12.31 11.70 -1.04
N GLY A 155 -12.94 12.11 -2.12
CA GLY A 155 -12.50 13.29 -2.84
C GLY A 155 -13.33 13.60 -4.06
N ILE A 156 -12.68 14.13 -5.07
CA ILE A 156 -13.31 14.53 -6.33
C ILE A 156 -12.60 13.91 -7.53
N ALA A 157 -13.39 13.52 -8.51
CA ALA A 157 -12.93 13.12 -9.84
C ALA A 157 -13.27 14.24 -10.82
N TYR A 158 -12.26 14.69 -11.58
CA TYR A 158 -12.39 15.66 -12.65
C TYR A 158 -11.78 15.08 -13.95
N GLY A 159 -12.64 14.63 -14.83
CA GLY A 159 -12.20 13.88 -16.02
C GLY A 159 -11.42 12.63 -15.61
N ASN A 160 -10.13 12.61 -15.96
CA ASN A 160 -9.22 11.50 -15.65
C ASN A 160 -8.39 11.73 -14.38
N ILE A 161 -8.57 12.85 -13.69
CA ILE A 161 -7.80 13.21 -12.51
C ILE A 161 -8.66 13.03 -11.26
N ASP A 162 -8.10 12.37 -10.26
CA ASP A 162 -8.69 12.21 -8.93
C ASP A 162 -7.87 12.96 -7.90
N LEU A 163 -8.54 13.69 -7.02
CA LEU A 163 -7.97 14.30 -5.83
C LEU A 163 -8.65 13.71 -4.62
N LEU A 164 -7.87 13.10 -3.72
CA LEU A 164 -8.36 12.34 -2.59
C LEU A 164 -7.80 12.89 -1.27
N LEU A 165 -8.63 12.91 -0.25
CA LEU A 165 -8.21 12.82 1.13
C LEU A 165 -8.28 11.36 1.53
N PHE A 166 -7.26 10.83 2.15
CA PHE A 166 -7.23 9.43 2.53
C PHE A 166 -6.88 9.21 3.99
N TYR A 167 -7.35 8.09 4.48
CA TYR A 167 -6.93 7.42 5.68
C TYR A 167 -6.45 6.03 5.32
N GLN A 168 -5.32 5.61 5.86
CA GLN A 168 -4.84 4.24 5.71
C GLN A 168 -4.21 3.74 6.99
N GLN A 169 -4.37 2.45 7.21
CA GLN A 169 -3.74 1.71 8.28
C GLN A 169 -2.99 0.53 7.70
N ARG A 170 -1.80 0.25 8.21
CA ARG A 170 -1.01 -0.92 7.85
C ARG A 170 -0.46 -1.58 9.10
N ASP A 171 -0.59 -2.90 9.09
CA ASP A 171 -0.02 -3.78 10.10
C ASP A 171 0.87 -4.77 9.34
N LEU A 172 2.17 -4.49 9.26
CA LEU A 172 3.16 -5.26 8.53
C LEU A 172 4.19 -5.82 9.50
N THR A 173 4.46 -7.11 9.41
CA THR A 173 5.47 -7.80 10.22
C THR A 173 6.59 -8.28 9.31
N PHE A 174 7.82 -7.90 9.62
CA PHE A 174 9.03 -8.35 8.96
C PHE A 174 9.68 -9.40 9.84
N ASP A 175 9.81 -10.61 9.30
CA ASP A 175 10.26 -11.78 10.04
C ASP A 175 11.80 -11.78 10.16
N GLU A 176 12.29 -12.30 11.29
CA GLU A 176 13.71 -12.58 11.54
C GLU A 176 14.66 -11.35 11.46
N LEU A 177 14.17 -10.14 11.74
CA LEU A 177 15.05 -8.99 11.83
C LEU A 177 15.87 -9.05 13.13
N THR A 178 17.19 -9.03 13.03
CA THR A 178 18.04 -8.95 14.21
C THR A 178 18.06 -7.52 14.74
N VAL A 179 17.44 -7.29 15.87
CA VAL A 179 17.54 -6.01 16.57
C VAL A 179 18.90 -5.96 17.25
N LEU A 180 19.75 -5.07 16.75
CA LEU A 180 21.18 -5.03 17.04
C LEU A 180 21.54 -4.81 18.51
N ARG A 181 20.61 -4.20 19.27
CA ARG A 181 20.82 -3.89 20.69
C ARG A 181 21.00 -5.13 21.57
N ASP A 182 20.31 -6.22 21.24
CA ASP A 182 20.29 -7.44 22.06
C ASP A 182 20.90 -8.65 21.35
N GLY A 183 21.28 -8.51 20.08
CA GLY A 183 21.80 -9.61 19.26
C GLY A 183 20.78 -10.73 19.00
N VAL A 184 19.51 -10.47 19.30
CA VAL A 184 18.42 -11.45 19.17
C VAL A 184 17.66 -11.16 17.88
N SER A 185 17.49 -12.18 17.05
CA SER A 185 16.58 -12.12 15.91
C SER A 185 15.14 -12.18 16.40
N LYS A 186 14.31 -11.25 15.97
CA LYS A 186 12.88 -11.22 16.28
C LYS A 186 12.10 -10.58 15.13
N ASP A 187 10.82 -10.88 15.09
CA ASP A 187 9.90 -10.25 14.15
C ASP A 187 9.70 -8.78 14.56
N VAL A 188 9.74 -7.91 13.57
CA VAL A 188 9.52 -6.46 13.78
C VAL A 188 8.21 -6.07 13.13
N ALA A 189 7.26 -5.66 13.96
CA ALA A 189 5.97 -5.16 13.49
C ALA A 189 6.06 -3.65 13.21
N LEU A 190 5.60 -3.25 12.04
CA LEU A 190 5.39 -1.87 11.63
C LEU A 190 3.88 -1.60 11.58
N HIS A 191 3.37 -0.93 12.61
CA HIS A 191 2.00 -0.44 12.66
C HIS A 191 1.99 1.02 12.21
N SER A 192 1.28 1.35 11.15
CA SER A 192 1.18 2.74 10.70
C SER A 192 -0.26 3.13 10.46
N THR A 193 -0.61 4.34 10.94
CA THR A 193 -1.86 5.03 10.64
C THR A 193 -1.51 6.35 9.97
N GLU A 194 -2.03 6.58 8.78
CA GLU A 194 -1.67 7.72 7.95
C GLU A 194 -2.91 8.44 7.44
N TYR A 195 -2.83 9.76 7.41
CA TYR A 195 -3.78 10.64 6.75
C TYR A 195 -3.04 11.46 5.72
N GLY A 196 -3.63 11.69 4.57
CA GLY A 196 -2.94 12.43 3.54
C GLY A 196 -3.79 12.84 2.35
N ILE A 197 -3.08 13.29 1.33
CA ILE A 197 -3.64 13.69 0.05
C ILE A 197 -3.15 12.73 -1.01
N GLY A 198 -4.09 12.24 -1.83
CA GLY A 198 -3.80 11.40 -2.99
C GLY A 198 -4.11 12.12 -4.29
N ILE A 199 -3.27 11.90 -5.28
CA ILE A 199 -3.52 12.32 -6.67
C ILE A 199 -3.52 11.08 -7.53
N GLY A 200 -4.61 10.87 -8.29
CA GLY A 200 -4.77 9.78 -9.22
C GLY A 200 -4.94 10.25 -10.66
N TYR A 201 -4.53 9.41 -11.59
CA TYR A 201 -4.81 9.59 -13.01
C TYR A 201 -5.27 8.26 -13.61
N THR A 202 -6.40 8.30 -14.31
CA THR A 202 -6.99 7.13 -14.99
C THR A 202 -6.81 7.28 -16.51
N PHE A 203 -6.26 6.24 -17.14
CA PHE A 203 -5.99 6.20 -18.59
C PHE A 203 -7.15 5.62 -19.39
#